data_22d3b64bb4a4b9d3854846e092e0374a
#
_entry.id   22d3b64bb4a4b9d3854846e092e0374a
#
_cell.length_a   1.000
_cell.length_b   1.000
_cell.length_c   1.000
_cell.angle_alpha   90.00
_cell.angle_beta   90.00
_cell.angle_gamma   90.00
#
_symmetry.space_group_name_H-M   'P 1'
#
loop_
_entity.id
_entity.type
_entity.pdbx_description
1 polymer ?
#
loop_
_entity_poly.entity_id
_entity_poly.type
_entity_poly.pdbx_seq_one_letter_code
_entity_poly.pdbx_strand_id
1 'polypeptide(L)'
;GVFFFFYLVSAGKLGFMPTFEELENPKNKFATEIYSEDGKILGKYFEGSENRRYMDYKDIPQSVIDALIATEDVRFYDHSGIDVRGLFRVAQGMLTGNSSAGGGSTITQQLAKMLFPREANQNFMELAMRKFREWVIAVKLEKSYTKEEIITMYLNKFDFLNLAVGINSAANIYFSTTPDSLKVEQA
;
A
#
# COMPACT_ATOMS: atom_id res chain seq x y z
N GLY A 1 -1.09 -5.27 -30.11
CA GLY A 1 -0.26 -6.03 -29.20
C GLY A 1 -0.32 -5.50 -27.75
N VAL A 2 0.75 -5.78 -26.99
CA VAL A 2 0.83 -5.52 -25.53
C VAL A 2 0.49 -4.07 -25.16
N PHE A 3 1.02 -3.07 -25.87
CA PHE A 3 0.71 -1.64 -25.61
C PHE A 3 -0.76 -1.30 -25.77
N PHE A 4 -1.45 -1.87 -26.74
CA PHE A 4 -2.89 -1.65 -26.94
C PHE A 4 -3.70 -2.28 -25.80
N PHE A 5 -3.29 -3.44 -25.31
CA PHE A 5 -3.90 -4.08 -24.14
C PHE A 5 -3.77 -3.21 -22.88
N PHE A 6 -2.57 -2.70 -22.58
CA PHE A 6 -2.35 -1.80 -21.45
C PHE A 6 -3.16 -0.49 -21.58
N TYR A 7 -3.31 0.03 -22.81
CA TYR A 7 -4.17 1.17 -23.07
C TYR A 7 -5.63 0.88 -22.72
N LEU A 8 -6.17 -0.28 -23.13
CA LEU A 8 -7.54 -0.68 -22.80
C LEU A 8 -7.75 -0.82 -21.28
N VAL A 9 -6.79 -1.41 -20.57
CA VAL A 9 -6.82 -1.52 -19.10
C VAL A 9 -6.79 -0.11 -18.48
N SER A 10 -5.87 0.74 -18.92
CA SER A 10 -5.72 2.11 -18.40
C SER A 10 -6.95 3.00 -18.64
N ALA A 11 -7.66 2.76 -19.75
CA ALA A 11 -8.89 3.47 -20.11
C ALA A 11 -10.14 2.92 -19.41
N GLY A 12 -9.99 1.91 -18.52
CA GLY A 12 -11.11 1.31 -17.79
C GLY A 12 -12.05 0.44 -18.66
N LYS A 13 -11.66 0.13 -19.90
CA LYS A 13 -12.49 -0.68 -20.82
C LYS A 13 -12.50 -2.17 -20.46
N LEU A 14 -11.59 -2.63 -19.63
CA LEU A 14 -11.44 -4.00 -19.17
C LEU A 14 -11.63 -4.13 -17.65
N GLY A 15 -12.54 -3.34 -17.07
CA GLY A 15 -12.92 -3.35 -15.67
C GLY A 15 -12.62 -2.03 -14.96
N PHE A 16 -12.93 -1.97 -13.65
CA PHE A 16 -12.76 -0.75 -12.86
C PHE A 16 -11.30 -0.24 -12.93
N MET A 17 -11.16 1.04 -13.23
CA MET A 17 -9.90 1.78 -13.18
C MET A 17 -10.15 3.11 -12.51
N PRO A 18 -9.43 3.45 -11.42
CA PRO A 18 -9.61 4.72 -10.75
C PRO A 18 -9.27 5.89 -11.68
N THR A 19 -10.04 6.97 -11.52
CA THR A 19 -9.78 8.24 -12.18
C THR A 19 -8.54 8.91 -11.55
N PHE A 20 -7.99 9.93 -12.21
CA PHE A 20 -6.90 10.73 -11.65
C PHE A 20 -7.31 11.38 -10.33
N GLU A 21 -8.54 11.92 -10.26
CA GLU A 21 -9.08 12.54 -9.06
C GLU A 21 -9.19 11.58 -7.88
N GLU A 22 -9.59 10.32 -8.14
CA GLU A 22 -9.61 9.27 -7.10
C GLU A 22 -8.21 8.83 -6.67
N LEU A 23 -7.20 8.96 -7.55
CA LEU A 23 -5.81 8.68 -7.23
C LEU A 23 -5.19 9.82 -6.41
N GLU A 24 -5.50 11.07 -6.75
CA GLU A 24 -5.03 12.27 -6.04
C GLU A 24 -5.67 12.42 -4.66
N ASN A 25 -6.93 11.98 -4.52
CA ASN A 25 -7.67 12.03 -3.26
C ASN A 25 -8.23 10.64 -2.92
N PRO A 26 -7.39 9.67 -2.58
CA PRO A 26 -7.88 8.37 -2.15
C PRO A 26 -8.74 8.57 -0.90
N LYS A 27 -10.02 8.17 -0.96
CA LYS A 27 -10.99 8.32 0.13
C LYS A 27 -10.44 7.66 1.39
N ASN A 28 -9.78 8.46 2.22
CA ASN A 28 -9.35 8.04 3.53
C ASN A 28 -10.57 8.10 4.46
N LYS A 29 -10.98 6.98 5.02
CA LYS A 29 -11.97 6.93 6.09
C LYS A 29 -11.30 7.41 7.38
N PHE A 30 -11.21 8.72 7.55
CA PHE A 30 -10.73 9.31 8.79
C PHE A 30 -11.80 9.22 9.88
N ALA A 31 -11.36 9.14 11.13
CA ALA A 31 -12.26 9.29 12.26
C ALA A 31 -12.94 10.66 12.22
N THR A 32 -14.26 10.67 12.39
CA THR A 32 -15.01 11.91 12.61
C THR A 32 -14.85 12.31 14.08
N GLU A 33 -14.23 13.45 14.35
CA GLU A 33 -14.11 13.98 15.71
C GLU A 33 -15.42 14.68 16.09
N ILE A 34 -15.95 14.33 17.26
CA ILE A 34 -17.15 14.94 17.83
C ILE A 34 -16.69 15.94 18.88
N TYR A 35 -17.05 17.19 18.68
CA TYR A 35 -16.72 18.29 19.59
C TYR A 35 -17.93 18.69 20.41
N SER A 36 -17.70 19.09 21.67
CA SER A 36 -18.68 19.81 22.47
C SER A 36 -18.81 21.25 22.01
N GLU A 37 -19.86 21.95 22.45
CA GLU A 37 -20.09 23.35 22.10
C GLU A 37 -18.94 24.28 22.55
N ASP A 38 -18.20 23.90 23.60
CA ASP A 38 -16.98 24.59 24.08
C ASP A 38 -15.69 24.15 23.38
N GLY A 39 -15.79 23.39 22.24
CA GLY A 39 -14.67 22.99 21.39
C GLY A 39 -13.81 21.86 21.95
N LYS A 40 -14.24 21.16 23.02
CA LYS A 40 -13.53 19.98 23.52
C LYS A 40 -13.94 18.73 22.75
N ILE A 41 -12.97 17.86 22.46
CA ILE A 41 -13.23 16.57 21.82
C ILE A 41 -14.01 15.69 22.81
N LEU A 42 -15.27 15.42 22.50
CA LEU A 42 -16.13 14.50 23.27
C LEU A 42 -15.87 13.04 22.93
N GLY A 43 -15.42 12.78 21.70
CA GLY A 43 -15.13 11.45 21.21
C GLY A 43 -14.73 11.47 19.76
N LYS A 44 -14.25 10.31 19.29
CA LYS A 44 -13.94 10.08 17.87
C LYS A 44 -14.86 8.98 17.39
N TYR A 45 -15.65 9.27 16.35
CA TYR A 45 -16.46 8.26 15.69
C TYR A 45 -15.65 7.65 14.56
N PHE A 46 -15.48 6.35 14.62
CA PHE A 46 -14.79 5.58 13.59
C PHE A 46 -15.81 4.76 12.81
N GLU A 47 -15.77 4.83 11.52
CA GLU A 47 -16.42 3.82 10.68
C GLU A 47 -15.49 2.59 10.61
N GLY A 48 -15.57 1.73 11.62
CA GLY A 48 -14.63 0.66 11.92
C GLY A 48 -13.77 0.97 13.15
N SER A 49 -13.15 -0.01 13.76
CA SER A 49 -12.45 0.03 15.06
C SER A 49 -11.11 0.79 15.05
N GLU A 50 -10.96 1.92 14.36
CA GLU A 50 -9.64 2.46 14.09
C GLU A 50 -9.39 3.83 14.71
N ASN A 51 -8.59 3.83 15.78
CA ASN A 51 -7.93 4.99 16.32
C ASN A 51 -6.69 5.33 15.48
N ARG A 52 -6.90 5.70 14.19
CA ARG A 52 -5.82 5.97 13.23
C ARG A 52 -5.24 7.35 13.45
N ARG A 53 -4.07 7.42 14.05
CA ARG A 53 -3.24 8.62 13.99
C ARG A 53 -2.37 8.53 12.75
N TYR A 54 -2.63 9.40 11.76
CA TYR A 54 -1.79 9.52 10.57
C TYR A 54 -0.40 10.03 10.96
N MET A 55 0.63 9.45 10.39
CA MET A 55 2.01 9.90 10.55
C MET A 55 2.50 10.53 9.24
N ASP A 56 3.11 11.70 9.34
CA ASP A 56 3.84 12.31 8.23
C ASP A 56 5.17 11.59 8.00
N TYR A 57 5.70 11.64 6.78
CA TYR A 57 6.96 10.98 6.43
C TYR A 57 8.11 11.33 7.38
N LYS A 58 8.25 12.60 7.74
CA LYS A 58 9.28 13.12 8.64
C LYS A 58 9.22 12.52 10.06
N ASP A 59 8.07 12.02 10.47
CA ASP A 59 7.83 11.46 11.80
C ASP A 59 7.98 9.92 11.80
N ILE A 60 8.15 9.30 10.61
CA ILE A 60 8.40 7.86 10.48
C ILE A 60 9.90 7.59 10.68
N PRO A 61 10.28 6.70 11.62
CA PRO A 61 11.68 6.36 11.83
C PRO A 61 12.33 5.77 10.57
N GLN A 62 13.57 6.15 10.29
CA GLN A 62 14.30 5.61 9.14
C GLN A 62 14.44 4.10 9.21
N SER A 63 14.59 3.51 10.41
CA SER A 63 14.67 2.06 10.61
C SER A 63 13.43 1.33 10.10
N VAL A 64 12.23 1.90 10.27
CA VAL A 64 10.96 1.35 9.75
C VAL A 64 10.92 1.41 8.22
N ILE A 65 11.37 2.52 7.64
CA ILE A 65 11.46 2.68 6.19
C ILE A 65 12.44 1.67 5.59
N ASP A 66 13.62 1.55 6.19
CA ASP A 66 14.67 0.63 5.75
C ASP A 66 14.22 -0.84 5.86
N ALA A 67 13.54 -1.21 6.96
CA ALA A 67 12.99 -2.53 7.15
C ALA A 67 11.91 -2.86 6.11
N LEU A 68 10.98 -1.93 5.84
CA LEU A 68 9.97 -2.09 4.80
C LEU A 68 10.61 -2.32 3.42
N ILE A 69 11.58 -1.48 3.04
CA ILE A 69 12.24 -1.57 1.73
C ILE A 69 13.04 -2.88 1.63
N ALA A 70 13.78 -3.24 2.67
CA ALA A 70 14.60 -4.45 2.68
C ALA A 70 13.76 -5.74 2.58
N THR A 71 12.56 -5.75 3.18
CA THR A 71 11.70 -6.93 3.22
C THR A 71 10.78 -7.03 2.01
N GLU A 72 10.17 -5.93 1.58
CA GLU A 72 9.11 -5.94 0.58
C GLU A 72 9.61 -5.58 -0.82
N ASP A 73 10.55 -4.64 -0.94
CA ASP A 73 10.92 -4.07 -2.24
C ASP A 73 12.32 -3.43 -2.25
N VAL A 74 13.35 -4.25 -2.21
CA VAL A 74 14.76 -3.82 -2.09
C VAL A 74 15.20 -2.83 -3.19
N ARG A 75 14.50 -2.78 -4.32
CA ARG A 75 14.76 -1.85 -5.43
C ARG A 75 13.70 -0.77 -5.56
N PHE A 76 12.98 -0.46 -4.49
CA PHE A 76 11.86 0.49 -4.50
C PHE A 76 12.21 1.82 -5.18
N TYR A 77 13.40 2.34 -4.97
CA TYR A 77 13.85 3.60 -5.57
C TYR A 77 14.30 3.48 -7.03
N ASP A 78 14.50 2.26 -7.55
CA ASP A 78 15.06 2.01 -8.90
C ASP A 78 13.99 1.84 -9.98
N HIS A 79 12.71 1.72 -9.60
CA HIS A 79 11.63 1.48 -10.53
C HIS A 79 10.45 2.42 -10.33
N SER A 80 9.53 2.46 -11.31
CA SER A 80 8.31 3.30 -11.29
C SER A 80 7.05 2.43 -11.18
N GLY A 81 6.89 1.74 -10.04
CA GLY A 81 5.72 0.93 -9.69
C GLY A 81 5.79 -0.54 -10.12
N ILE A 82 6.65 -0.90 -11.07
CA ILE A 82 6.86 -2.28 -11.52
C ILE A 82 8.34 -2.59 -11.50
N ASP A 83 8.75 -3.57 -10.69
CA ASP A 83 10.11 -4.10 -10.70
C ASP A 83 10.23 -5.24 -11.71
N VAL A 84 10.63 -4.91 -12.94
CA VAL A 84 10.80 -5.90 -14.03
C VAL A 84 11.87 -6.94 -13.68
N ARG A 85 12.96 -6.55 -12.99
CA ARG A 85 14.03 -7.47 -12.57
C ARG A 85 13.51 -8.47 -11.53
N GLY A 86 12.69 -7.99 -10.57
CA GLY A 86 12.02 -8.83 -9.58
C GLY A 86 11.05 -9.82 -10.21
N LEU A 87 10.24 -9.37 -11.18
CA LEU A 87 9.35 -10.26 -11.94
C LEU A 87 10.11 -11.35 -12.68
N PHE A 88 11.22 -11.00 -13.32
CA PHE A 88 12.05 -11.98 -14.02
C PHE A 88 12.67 -13.02 -13.06
N ARG A 89 13.16 -12.57 -11.89
CA ARG A 89 13.66 -13.45 -10.83
C ARG A 89 12.60 -14.45 -10.36
N VAL A 90 11.37 -13.98 -10.11
CA VAL A 90 10.25 -14.84 -9.68
C VAL A 90 9.89 -15.84 -10.78
N ALA A 91 9.80 -15.40 -12.04
CA ALA A 91 9.53 -16.28 -13.17
C ALA A 91 10.60 -17.37 -13.31
N GLN A 92 11.88 -17.00 -13.18
CA GLN A 92 12.99 -17.97 -13.19
C GLN A 92 12.91 -18.94 -12.02
N GLY A 93 12.59 -18.45 -10.80
CA GLY A 93 12.40 -19.30 -9.62
C GLY A 93 11.28 -20.33 -9.80
N MET A 94 10.16 -19.93 -10.39
CA MET A 94 9.06 -20.86 -10.74
C MET A 94 9.48 -21.93 -11.73
N LEU A 95 10.26 -21.58 -12.75
CA LEU A 95 10.74 -22.53 -13.75
C LEU A 95 11.78 -23.51 -13.18
N THR A 96 12.58 -23.08 -12.20
CA THR A 96 13.65 -23.90 -11.60
C THR A 96 13.20 -24.62 -10.32
N GLY A 97 11.94 -24.45 -9.88
CA GLY A 97 11.42 -25.02 -8.65
C GLY A 97 12.00 -24.37 -7.38
N ASN A 98 12.63 -23.21 -7.47
CA ASN A 98 13.20 -22.48 -6.34
C ASN A 98 12.12 -21.65 -5.63
N SER A 99 11.60 -22.17 -4.53
CA SER A 99 10.60 -21.50 -3.69
C SER A 99 11.14 -20.25 -2.95
N SER A 100 12.46 -20.08 -2.89
CA SER A 100 13.11 -18.95 -2.22
C SER A 100 13.20 -17.69 -3.09
N ALA A 101 12.59 -17.66 -4.28
CA ALA A 101 12.65 -16.51 -5.20
C ALA A 101 11.97 -15.23 -4.67
N GLY A 102 11.28 -15.32 -3.54
CA GLY A 102 10.59 -14.19 -2.89
C GLY A 102 9.35 -13.71 -3.64
N GLY A 103 8.75 -12.62 -3.20
CA GLY A 103 7.61 -11.97 -3.84
C GLY A 103 8.02 -11.15 -5.07
N GLY A 104 7.11 -10.98 -6.01
CA GLY A 104 7.29 -10.14 -7.20
C GLY A 104 6.44 -8.87 -7.20
N SER A 105 5.76 -8.55 -6.09
CA SER A 105 4.93 -7.35 -5.97
C SER A 105 5.73 -6.23 -5.31
N THR A 106 5.67 -5.03 -5.87
CA THR A 106 6.29 -3.83 -5.29
C THR A 106 5.43 -3.23 -4.17
N ILE A 107 6.03 -2.37 -3.33
CA ILE A 107 5.32 -1.56 -2.32
C ILE A 107 4.17 -0.80 -2.97
N THR A 108 4.40 -0.16 -4.13
CA THR A 108 3.37 0.60 -4.83
C THR A 108 2.22 -0.28 -5.35
N GLN A 109 2.50 -1.51 -5.80
CA GLN A 109 1.45 -2.47 -6.17
C GLN A 109 0.65 -2.94 -4.96
N GLN A 110 1.28 -3.12 -3.81
CA GLN A 110 0.60 -3.45 -2.56
C GLN A 110 -0.27 -2.28 -2.11
N LEU A 111 0.22 -1.04 -2.19
CA LEU A 111 -0.56 0.17 -1.92
C LEU A 111 -1.78 0.25 -2.85
N ALA A 112 -1.61 0.00 -4.15
CA ALA A 112 -2.73 -0.04 -5.10
C ALA A 112 -3.83 -1.01 -4.68
N LYS A 113 -3.47 -2.18 -4.14
CA LYS A 113 -4.44 -3.14 -3.59
C LYS A 113 -5.20 -2.62 -2.36
N MET A 114 -4.52 -1.86 -1.50
CA MET A 114 -5.12 -1.31 -0.28
C MET A 114 -6.05 -0.13 -0.58
N LEU A 115 -5.72 0.68 -1.58
CA LEU A 115 -6.48 1.86 -1.98
C LEU A 115 -7.76 1.49 -2.74
N PHE A 116 -7.72 0.42 -3.54
CA PHE A 116 -8.80 0.05 -4.44
C PHE A 116 -9.35 -1.34 -4.12
N PRO A 117 -10.60 -1.41 -3.62
CA PRO A 117 -11.21 -2.64 -3.14
C PRO A 117 -11.30 -3.72 -4.22
N ARG A 118 -11.34 -4.97 -3.77
CA ARG A 118 -11.40 -6.17 -4.62
C ARG A 118 -12.78 -6.79 -4.59
N GLU A 119 -13.22 -7.31 -5.74
CA GLU A 119 -14.36 -8.21 -5.80
C GLU A 119 -13.95 -9.64 -5.43
N ALA A 120 -14.84 -10.36 -4.73
CA ALA A 120 -14.50 -11.61 -4.05
C ALA A 120 -14.47 -12.86 -4.95
N ASN A 121 -15.15 -12.87 -6.09
CA ASN A 121 -15.29 -14.05 -6.95
C ASN A 121 -14.31 -14.00 -8.12
N GLN A 122 -13.42 -15.00 -8.23
CA GLN A 122 -12.33 -14.94 -9.21
C GLN A 122 -11.98 -16.29 -9.80
N ASN A 123 -12.12 -16.38 -11.12
CA ASN A 123 -11.47 -17.39 -11.93
C ASN A 123 -10.04 -16.95 -12.27
N PHE A 124 -9.23 -17.85 -12.85
CA PHE A 124 -7.81 -17.57 -13.19
C PHE A 124 -7.65 -16.35 -14.11
N MET A 125 -8.56 -16.14 -15.06
CA MET A 125 -8.49 -15.01 -15.99
C MET A 125 -8.72 -13.67 -15.25
N GLU A 126 -9.66 -13.65 -14.32
CA GLU A 126 -9.93 -12.47 -13.49
C GLU A 126 -8.75 -12.13 -12.56
N LEU A 127 -8.08 -13.16 -12.02
CA LEU A 127 -6.86 -12.97 -11.24
C LEU A 127 -5.75 -12.32 -12.07
N ALA A 128 -5.54 -12.78 -13.29
CA ALA A 128 -4.55 -12.20 -14.21
C ALA A 128 -4.90 -10.75 -14.57
N MET A 129 -6.16 -10.48 -14.93
CA MET A 129 -6.66 -9.13 -15.25
C MET A 129 -6.54 -8.18 -14.07
N ARG A 130 -6.80 -8.68 -12.86
CA ARG A 130 -6.58 -7.90 -11.62
C ARG A 130 -5.12 -7.51 -11.47
N LYS A 131 -4.20 -8.45 -11.69
CA LYS A 131 -2.76 -8.15 -11.59
C LYS A 131 -2.32 -7.09 -12.59
N PHE A 132 -2.82 -7.13 -13.82
CA PHE A 132 -2.56 -6.08 -14.80
C PHE A 132 -3.13 -4.72 -14.36
N ARG A 133 -4.32 -4.67 -13.77
CA ARG A 133 -4.89 -3.42 -13.22
C ARG A 133 -4.04 -2.88 -12.08
N GLU A 134 -3.60 -3.73 -11.15
CA GLU A 134 -2.67 -3.36 -10.07
C GLU A 134 -1.40 -2.70 -10.64
N TRP A 135 -0.83 -3.26 -11.71
CA TRP A 135 0.35 -2.67 -12.36
C TRP A 135 0.07 -1.29 -12.97
N VAL A 136 -1.05 -1.13 -13.66
CA VAL A 136 -1.43 0.16 -14.23
C VAL A 136 -1.66 1.20 -13.15
N ILE A 137 -2.35 0.83 -12.06
CA ILE A 137 -2.60 1.72 -10.92
C ILE A 137 -1.27 2.08 -10.24
N ALA A 138 -0.38 1.12 -10.02
CA ALA A 138 0.93 1.38 -9.42
C ALA A 138 1.75 2.39 -10.25
N VAL A 139 1.79 2.24 -11.58
CA VAL A 139 2.47 3.20 -12.47
C VAL A 139 1.81 4.58 -12.42
N LYS A 140 0.47 4.66 -12.32
CA LYS A 140 -0.22 5.94 -12.15
C LYS A 140 0.11 6.59 -10.81
N LEU A 141 0.13 5.83 -9.71
CA LEU A 141 0.53 6.32 -8.39
C LEU A 141 1.94 6.91 -8.41
N GLU A 142 2.91 6.20 -9.00
CA GLU A 142 4.30 6.69 -9.11
C GLU A 142 4.46 7.93 -10.01
N LYS A 143 3.48 8.21 -10.86
CA LYS A 143 3.45 9.47 -11.63
C LYS A 143 2.84 10.63 -10.85
N SER A 144 1.96 10.34 -9.89
CA SER A 144 1.21 11.33 -9.11
C SER A 144 1.85 11.64 -7.76
N TYR A 145 2.61 10.71 -7.19
CA TYR A 145 3.18 10.78 -5.85
C TYR A 145 4.67 10.52 -5.85
N THR A 146 5.38 11.16 -4.94
CA THR A 146 6.79 10.88 -4.66
C THR A 146 6.95 9.53 -3.93
N LYS A 147 8.16 8.99 -3.92
CA LYS A 147 8.49 7.77 -3.19
C LYS A 147 8.19 7.90 -1.68
N GLU A 148 8.46 9.05 -1.11
CA GLU A 148 8.18 9.38 0.29
C GLU A 148 6.68 9.36 0.58
N GLU A 149 5.87 9.96 -0.29
CA GLU A 149 4.41 9.95 -0.17
C GLU A 149 3.85 8.53 -0.28
N ILE A 150 4.39 7.71 -1.19
CA ILE A 150 3.98 6.29 -1.36
C ILE A 150 4.29 5.48 -0.10
N ILE A 151 5.49 5.62 0.48
CA ILE A 151 5.86 4.98 1.76
C ILE A 151 4.92 5.43 2.88
N THR A 152 4.67 6.74 2.95
CA THR A 152 3.78 7.33 3.97
C THR A 152 2.37 6.75 3.87
N MET A 153 1.79 6.73 2.67
CA MET A 153 0.48 6.14 2.44
C MET A 153 0.45 4.65 2.78
N TYR A 154 1.49 3.91 2.40
CA TYR A 154 1.61 2.49 2.68
C TYR A 154 1.60 2.22 4.19
N LEU A 155 2.53 2.83 4.94
CA LEU A 155 2.68 2.61 6.37
C LEU A 155 1.49 3.09 7.20
N ASN A 156 0.74 4.08 6.72
CA ASN A 156 -0.50 4.52 7.38
C ASN A 156 -1.71 3.64 7.07
N LYS A 157 -1.67 2.83 6.00
CA LYS A 157 -2.81 2.03 5.54
C LYS A 157 -2.65 0.53 5.71
N PHE A 158 -1.41 0.06 5.87
CA PHE A 158 -1.14 -1.36 5.95
C PHE A 158 -1.81 -1.98 7.19
N ASP A 159 -2.47 -3.11 6.98
CA ASP A 159 -3.09 -3.88 8.07
C ASP A 159 -2.04 -4.87 8.62
N PHE A 160 -1.49 -4.54 9.78
CA PHE A 160 -0.54 -5.37 10.51
C PHE A 160 -1.22 -6.49 11.31
N LEU A 161 -2.52 -6.76 11.05
CA LEU A 161 -3.36 -7.71 11.76
C LEU A 161 -3.71 -7.27 13.19
N ASN A 162 -4.53 -8.07 13.90
CA ASN A 162 -4.96 -7.82 15.27
C ASN A 162 -5.51 -6.41 15.51
N LEU A 163 -6.23 -5.84 14.53
CA LEU A 163 -6.75 -4.46 14.53
C LEU A 163 -5.66 -3.37 14.47
N ALA A 164 -4.42 -3.73 14.15
CA ALA A 164 -3.30 -2.82 14.01
C ALA A 164 -3.22 -2.26 12.60
N VAL A 165 -4.07 -1.30 12.24
CA VAL A 165 -4.01 -0.64 10.95
C VAL A 165 -3.16 0.62 11.04
N GLY A 166 -2.12 0.65 10.21
CA GLY A 166 -1.09 1.68 10.19
C GLY A 166 -0.02 1.48 11.26
N ILE A 167 1.17 2.00 10.97
CA ILE A 167 2.38 1.82 11.78
C ILE A 167 2.22 2.34 13.21
N ASN A 168 1.48 3.42 13.41
CA ASN A 168 1.25 3.97 14.74
C ASN A 168 0.43 3.01 15.61
N SER A 169 -0.61 2.40 15.05
CA SER A 169 -1.42 1.39 15.76
C SER A 169 -0.59 0.12 16.01
N ALA A 170 0.22 -0.30 15.04
CA ALA A 170 1.08 -1.47 15.17
C ALA A 170 2.11 -1.31 16.30
N ALA A 171 2.82 -0.19 16.35
CA ALA A 171 3.78 0.11 17.42
C ALA A 171 3.13 0.08 18.81
N ASN A 172 1.92 0.61 18.92
CA ASN A 172 1.18 0.62 20.19
C ASN A 172 0.69 -0.79 20.57
N ILE A 173 0.06 -1.53 19.66
CA ILE A 173 -0.56 -2.83 19.95
C ILE A 173 0.49 -3.91 20.21
N TYR A 174 1.56 -3.95 19.42
CA TYR A 174 2.55 -5.01 19.54
C TYR A 174 3.65 -4.73 20.56
N PHE A 175 3.99 -3.44 20.76
CA PHE A 175 5.15 -3.05 21.57
C PHE A 175 4.81 -2.04 22.67
N SER A 176 3.55 -1.61 22.80
CA SER A 176 3.10 -0.61 23.78
C SER A 176 3.93 0.68 23.73
N THR A 177 4.33 1.10 22.51
CA THR A 177 5.19 2.26 22.28
C THR A 177 4.71 3.09 21.09
N THR A 178 5.40 4.16 20.78
CA THR A 178 5.19 4.97 19.58
C THR A 178 6.22 4.59 18.51
N PRO A 179 5.97 4.83 17.20
CA PRO A 179 6.89 4.44 16.14
C PRO A 179 8.30 5.01 16.28
N ASP A 180 8.44 6.25 16.77
CA ASP A 180 9.72 6.93 17.03
C ASP A 180 10.55 6.26 18.13
N SER A 181 9.93 5.46 18.96
CA SER A 181 10.57 4.72 20.07
C SER A 181 10.78 3.23 19.76
N LEU A 182 10.47 2.79 18.53
CA LEU A 182 10.74 1.42 18.11
C LEU A 182 12.26 1.18 18.03
N LYS A 183 12.67 0.02 18.54
CA LYS A 183 14.03 -0.48 18.34
C LYS A 183 14.17 -1.06 16.94
N VAL A 184 15.41 -1.20 16.45
CA VAL A 184 15.69 -1.73 15.10
C VAL A 184 15.10 -3.13 14.90
N GLU A 185 15.14 -3.97 15.94
CA GLU A 185 14.56 -5.31 15.93
C GLU A 185 13.02 -5.36 15.98
N GLN A 186 12.38 -4.21 16.19
CA GLN A 186 10.92 -4.02 16.23
C GLN A 186 10.38 -3.31 14.99
N ALA A 187 11.27 -2.81 14.13
CA ALA A 187 10.96 -2.01 12.94
C ALA A 187 10.49 -2.86 11.70
#